data_19f90a1e1089cb1bc15fa03e60679df2
#
_entry.id   19f90a1e1089cb1bc15fa03e60679df2
#
_cell.length_a   1.000
_cell.length_b   1.000
_cell.length_c   1.000
_cell.angle_alpha   90.00
_cell.angle_beta   90.00
_cell.angle_gamma   90.00
#
_symmetry.space_group_name_H-M   'P 1'
#
loop_
_entity.id
_entity.type
_entity.pdbx_description
1 polymer ?
#
loop_
_entity_poly.entity_id
_entity_poly.type
_entity_poly.pdbx_seq_one_letter_code
_entity_poly.pdbx_strand_id
1 'polypeptide(L)'
;GQEAKKVQSVLKRLSISAEILSWNGKKPTKNIQSLARKKRYELLISKCNYFKINNILLGHHQEDLFENFFIRILRGSGLKGLVSLSEKTKLRNFIILRPLINQKKKDLVFISKKVFNFFVKDPSNNDEKFQRVRIRKLLKGLKNDGLDQKKFVKTIENLKKSNDVVNYYVKKNLENNSFFSHKKKHLILNDKFFKQPYEVVFRSLSDSLNFVSKKYYSVRGKKIDKIIKEIQKSSFSKSTLGSCLIEKVNQTV
;
A
#
# COMPACT_ATOMS: atom_id res chain seq x y z
N GLY A 1 24.11 7.01 -2.80
CA GLY A 1 25.45 7.28 -3.05
C GLY A 1 26.43 6.21 -2.63
N GLN A 2 27.31 6.54 -1.70
CA GLN A 2 28.45 5.68 -1.29
C GLN A 2 28.02 4.29 -0.78
N GLU A 3 26.95 4.21 -0.02
CA GLU A 3 26.40 2.94 0.50
C GLU A 3 25.97 1.99 -0.62
N ALA A 4 25.29 2.51 -1.65
CA ALA A 4 24.87 1.70 -2.80
C ALA A 4 26.10 1.14 -3.56
N LYS A 5 27.16 1.95 -3.72
CA LYS A 5 28.43 1.49 -4.33
C LYS A 5 29.11 0.40 -3.49
N LYS A 6 29.11 0.54 -2.15
CA LYS A 6 29.64 -0.50 -1.25
C LYS A 6 28.85 -1.81 -1.39
N VAL A 7 27.51 -1.74 -1.38
CA VAL A 7 26.67 -2.93 -1.59
C VAL A 7 26.96 -3.56 -2.94
N GLN A 8 27.04 -2.77 -4.03
CA GLN A 8 27.34 -3.27 -5.36
C GLN A 8 28.71 -3.98 -5.42
N SER A 9 29.74 -3.41 -4.76
CA SER A 9 31.07 -4.04 -4.73
C SER A 9 31.11 -5.37 -3.98
N VAL A 10 30.33 -5.47 -2.88
CA VAL A 10 30.18 -6.74 -2.13
C VAL A 10 29.46 -7.79 -2.97
N LEU A 11 28.36 -7.43 -3.63
CA LEU A 11 27.61 -8.34 -4.51
C LEU A 11 28.44 -8.80 -5.70
N LYS A 12 29.24 -7.90 -6.29
CA LYS A 12 30.15 -8.25 -7.40
C LYS A 12 31.15 -9.31 -7.00
N ARG A 13 31.71 -9.26 -5.77
CA ARG A 13 32.66 -10.29 -5.26
C ARG A 13 32.01 -11.66 -5.13
N LEU A 14 30.71 -11.72 -5.02
CA LEU A 14 29.91 -12.95 -4.93
C LEU A 14 29.27 -13.34 -6.29
N SER A 15 29.74 -12.73 -7.38
CA SER A 15 29.18 -12.95 -8.73
C SER A 15 27.68 -12.65 -8.84
N ILE A 16 27.15 -11.77 -7.97
CA ILE A 16 25.77 -11.33 -8.02
C ILE A 16 25.71 -10.01 -8.77
N SER A 17 24.98 -10.00 -9.89
CA SER A 17 24.79 -8.79 -10.69
C SER A 17 23.93 -7.77 -9.93
N ALA A 18 24.37 -6.53 -9.87
CA ALA A 18 23.66 -5.44 -9.20
C ALA A 18 23.81 -4.13 -9.98
N GLU A 19 22.70 -3.43 -10.16
CA GLU A 19 22.64 -2.13 -10.81
C GLU A 19 22.18 -1.06 -9.83
N ILE A 20 22.83 0.11 -9.86
CA ILE A 20 22.45 1.27 -9.05
C ILE A 20 21.57 2.17 -9.91
N LEU A 21 20.30 2.28 -9.51
CA LEU A 21 19.35 3.21 -10.13
C LEU A 21 19.44 4.57 -9.43
N SER A 22 19.79 5.60 -10.17
CA SER A 22 19.94 6.96 -9.67
C SER A 22 18.81 7.87 -10.17
N TRP A 23 18.31 8.72 -9.29
CA TRP A 23 17.40 9.79 -9.66
C TRP A 23 18.16 11.12 -9.72
N ASN A 24 18.20 11.75 -10.89
CA ASN A 24 18.95 12.98 -11.15
C ASN A 24 18.07 14.25 -11.08
N GLY A 25 16.88 14.18 -10.49
CA GLY A 25 15.97 15.33 -10.35
C GLY A 25 16.33 16.26 -9.18
N LYS A 26 15.70 17.43 -9.14
CA LYS A 26 15.85 18.39 -8.04
C LYS A 26 15.44 17.79 -6.69
N LYS A 27 16.26 18.04 -5.65
CA LYS A 27 15.94 17.61 -4.28
C LYS A 27 14.61 18.22 -3.82
N PRO A 28 13.64 17.41 -3.35
CA PRO A 28 12.39 17.94 -2.86
C PRO A 28 12.56 18.64 -1.51
N THR A 29 11.90 19.77 -1.33
CA THR A 29 11.86 20.50 -0.06
C THR A 29 10.71 20.06 0.84
N LYS A 30 9.62 19.52 0.25
CA LYS A 30 8.43 19.06 0.98
C LYS A 30 8.10 17.61 0.61
N ASN A 31 7.47 16.88 1.53
CA ASN A 31 7.04 15.48 1.32
C ASN A 31 8.17 14.53 0.84
N ILE A 32 9.39 14.75 1.31
CA ILE A 32 10.62 14.08 0.84
C ILE A 32 10.46 12.56 0.79
N GLN A 33 9.97 11.93 1.88
CA GLN A 33 9.81 10.46 1.94
C GLN A 33 8.80 9.93 0.92
N SER A 34 7.67 10.63 0.75
CA SER A 34 6.62 10.23 -0.20
C SER A 34 7.13 10.31 -1.64
N LEU A 35 7.82 11.41 -1.98
CA LEU A 35 8.39 11.60 -3.31
C LEU A 35 9.53 10.64 -3.60
N ALA A 36 10.44 10.44 -2.64
CA ALA A 36 11.53 9.46 -2.76
C ALA A 36 10.99 8.04 -2.97
N ARG A 37 9.90 7.67 -2.22
CA ARG A 37 9.22 6.39 -2.45
C ARG A 37 8.64 6.31 -3.86
N LYS A 38 7.92 7.34 -4.32
CA LYS A 38 7.33 7.39 -5.67
C LYS A 38 8.42 7.22 -6.73
N LYS A 39 9.52 7.97 -6.65
CA LYS A 39 10.64 7.90 -7.59
C LYS A 39 11.33 6.54 -7.60
N ARG A 40 11.52 5.94 -6.44
CA ARG A 40 12.05 4.57 -6.34
C ARG A 40 11.19 3.56 -7.11
N TYR A 41 9.87 3.61 -6.95
CA TYR A 41 8.98 2.72 -7.69
C TYR A 41 8.96 3.03 -9.19
N GLU A 42 9.01 4.30 -9.60
CA GLU A 42 9.10 4.68 -11.01
C GLU A 42 10.36 4.10 -11.66
N LEU A 43 11.53 4.21 -11.01
CA LEU A 43 12.80 3.65 -11.50
C LEU A 43 12.75 2.12 -11.57
N LEU A 44 12.26 1.45 -10.54
CA LEU A 44 12.12 -0.02 -10.53
C LEU A 44 11.17 -0.49 -11.64
N ILE A 45 10.01 0.14 -11.80
CA ILE A 45 9.03 -0.19 -12.84
C ILE A 45 9.62 0.03 -14.23
N SER A 46 10.36 1.12 -14.45
CA SER A 46 11.04 1.38 -15.72
C SER A 46 12.02 0.25 -16.09
N LYS A 47 12.83 -0.20 -15.12
CA LYS A 47 13.73 -1.34 -15.31
C LYS A 47 13.01 -2.65 -15.54
N CYS A 48 11.95 -2.91 -14.78
CA CYS A 48 11.13 -4.10 -14.97
C CYS A 48 10.50 -4.15 -16.36
N ASN A 49 10.01 -3.02 -16.88
CA ASN A 49 9.49 -2.93 -18.24
C ASN A 49 10.59 -3.22 -19.28
N TYR A 50 11.80 -2.65 -19.10
CA TYR A 50 12.94 -2.89 -19.99
C TYR A 50 13.29 -4.38 -20.09
N PHE A 51 13.32 -5.08 -18.94
CA PHE A 51 13.62 -6.50 -18.87
C PHE A 51 12.38 -7.42 -19.04
N LYS A 52 11.19 -6.87 -19.29
CA LYS A 52 9.91 -7.62 -19.38
C LYS A 52 9.61 -8.45 -18.12
N ILE A 53 9.99 -7.94 -16.93
CA ILE A 53 9.79 -8.60 -15.63
C ILE A 53 8.54 -8.01 -14.97
N ASN A 54 7.62 -8.87 -14.50
CA ASN A 54 6.39 -8.44 -13.83
C ASN A 54 6.43 -8.59 -12.31
N ASN A 55 7.47 -9.17 -11.73
CA ASN A 55 7.62 -9.40 -10.30
C ASN A 55 8.72 -8.52 -9.72
N ILE A 56 8.42 -7.83 -8.61
CA ILE A 56 9.36 -6.98 -7.88
C ILE A 56 9.50 -7.53 -6.47
N LEU A 57 10.69 -7.94 -6.08
CA LEU A 57 10.98 -8.38 -4.72
C LEU A 57 11.44 -7.19 -3.87
N LEU A 58 10.88 -7.05 -2.67
CA LEU A 58 11.26 -6.01 -1.71
C LEU A 58 11.71 -6.64 -0.40
N GLY A 59 12.81 -6.15 0.17
CA GLY A 59 13.41 -6.61 1.41
C GLY A 59 12.70 -6.12 2.68
N HIS A 60 11.36 -6.01 2.68
CA HIS A 60 10.62 -5.71 3.91
C HIS A 60 10.63 -6.93 4.83
N HIS A 61 10.72 -6.68 6.15
CA HIS A 61 10.80 -7.69 7.19
C HIS A 61 9.73 -7.45 8.28
N GLN A 62 9.71 -8.28 9.31
CA GLN A 62 8.65 -8.28 10.33
C GLN A 62 8.50 -6.94 11.05
N GLU A 63 9.60 -6.27 11.37
CA GLU A 63 9.54 -4.96 12.02
C GLU A 63 8.92 -3.89 11.11
N ASP A 64 9.10 -3.97 9.79
CA ASP A 64 8.42 -3.07 8.84
C ASP A 64 6.90 -3.29 8.84
N LEU A 65 6.44 -4.54 9.05
CA LEU A 65 5.02 -4.85 9.21
C LEU A 65 4.44 -4.15 10.43
N PHE A 66 5.14 -4.22 11.58
CA PHE A 66 4.72 -3.57 12.82
C PHE A 66 4.75 -2.04 12.69
N GLU A 67 5.83 -1.48 12.15
CA GLU A 67 5.93 -0.03 11.88
C GLU A 67 4.77 0.45 11.01
N ASN A 68 4.48 -0.25 9.91
CA ASN A 68 3.38 0.10 9.02
C ASN A 68 2.03 0.04 9.73
N PHE A 69 1.78 -0.98 10.55
CA PHE A 69 0.54 -1.15 11.29
C PHE A 69 0.29 0.05 12.22
N PHE A 70 1.26 0.44 13.05
CA PHE A 70 1.14 1.59 13.95
C PHE A 70 1.03 2.93 13.20
N ILE A 71 1.78 3.13 12.11
CA ILE A 71 1.62 4.32 11.25
C ILE A 71 0.18 4.40 10.72
N ARG A 72 -0.44 3.28 10.39
CA ARG A 72 -1.81 3.23 9.89
C ARG A 72 -2.84 3.49 10.99
N ILE A 73 -2.64 2.98 12.20
CA ILE A 73 -3.47 3.32 13.38
C ILE A 73 -3.45 4.83 13.62
N LEU A 74 -2.27 5.44 13.70
CA LEU A 74 -2.12 6.89 13.94
C LEU A 74 -2.73 7.77 12.84
N ARG A 75 -3.00 7.19 11.67
CA ARG A 75 -3.69 7.87 10.56
C ARG A 75 -5.20 7.63 10.54
N GLY A 76 -5.74 6.90 11.50
CA GLY A 76 -7.15 6.51 11.51
C GLY A 76 -7.53 5.60 10.35
N SER A 77 -6.62 4.72 9.91
CA SER A 77 -6.90 3.81 8.80
C SER A 77 -7.86 2.71 9.21
N GLY A 78 -8.87 2.42 8.38
CA GLY A 78 -9.71 1.24 8.51
C GLY A 78 -8.96 -0.06 8.21
N LEU A 79 -9.66 -1.19 8.30
CA LEU A 79 -9.13 -2.54 8.20
C LEU A 79 -8.23 -2.78 6.97
N LYS A 80 -8.67 -2.38 5.76
CA LYS A 80 -7.88 -2.47 4.51
C LYS A 80 -6.52 -1.77 4.64
N GLY A 81 -6.49 -0.62 5.33
CA GLY A 81 -5.26 0.15 5.57
C GLY A 81 -4.33 -0.53 6.57
N LEU A 82 -4.86 -1.03 7.68
CA LEU A 82 -4.08 -1.70 8.74
C LEU A 82 -3.32 -2.90 8.20
N VAL A 83 -3.96 -3.72 7.37
CA VAL A 83 -3.36 -4.93 6.78
C VAL A 83 -2.70 -4.71 5.42
N SER A 84 -2.45 -3.46 5.03
CA SER A 84 -1.99 -3.09 3.68
C SER A 84 -0.58 -3.58 3.33
N LEU A 85 0.28 -3.87 4.30
CA LEU A 85 1.59 -4.46 4.08
C LEU A 85 1.47 -5.99 4.14
N SER A 86 1.30 -6.61 2.99
CA SER A 86 1.18 -8.06 2.84
C SER A 86 2.36 -8.63 2.07
N GLU A 87 2.53 -9.95 2.11
CA GLU A 87 3.57 -10.68 1.38
C GLU A 87 3.48 -10.41 -0.14
N LYS A 88 2.27 -10.40 -0.69
CA LYS A 88 1.98 -10.14 -2.10
C LYS A 88 1.06 -8.93 -2.25
N THR A 89 1.41 -8.01 -3.14
CA THR A 89 0.59 -6.83 -3.45
C THR A 89 0.60 -6.58 -4.96
N LYS A 90 -0.58 -6.41 -5.56
CA LYS A 90 -0.69 -6.03 -6.98
C LYS A 90 -0.49 -4.52 -7.12
N LEU A 91 0.38 -4.12 -8.03
CA LEU A 91 0.63 -2.73 -8.40
C LEU A 91 0.54 -2.58 -9.92
N ARG A 92 -0.60 -2.19 -10.45
CA ARG A 92 -0.90 -2.20 -11.91
C ARG A 92 -0.64 -3.60 -12.50
N ASN A 93 0.27 -3.70 -13.47
CA ASN A 93 0.67 -4.95 -14.12
C ASN A 93 1.80 -5.70 -13.37
N PHE A 94 2.26 -5.15 -12.24
CA PHE A 94 3.35 -5.74 -11.46
C PHE A 94 2.83 -6.41 -10.19
N ILE A 95 3.55 -7.42 -9.77
CA ILE A 95 3.36 -8.10 -8.48
C ILE A 95 4.55 -7.74 -7.60
N ILE A 96 4.28 -7.11 -6.46
CA ILE A 96 5.28 -6.84 -5.44
C ILE A 96 5.25 -7.99 -4.45
N LEU A 97 6.39 -8.65 -4.28
CA LEU A 97 6.61 -9.75 -3.35
C LEU A 97 7.50 -9.29 -2.19
N ARG A 98 7.23 -9.76 -0.98
CA ARG A 98 8.02 -9.49 0.23
C ARG A 98 8.33 -10.81 0.94
N PRO A 99 9.27 -11.59 0.41
CA PRO A 99 9.55 -12.93 0.93
C PRO A 99 10.08 -12.93 2.37
N LEU A 100 10.63 -11.80 2.82
CA LEU A 100 11.23 -11.66 4.15
C LEU A 100 10.28 -11.07 5.19
N ILE A 101 8.98 -10.85 4.85
CA ILE A 101 8.04 -10.12 5.71
C ILE A 101 7.82 -10.78 7.07
N ASN A 102 7.99 -12.08 7.17
CA ASN A 102 7.84 -12.85 8.39
C ASN A 102 9.18 -13.08 9.13
N GLN A 103 10.31 -12.63 8.56
CA GLN A 103 11.64 -12.79 9.15
C GLN A 103 11.97 -11.64 10.09
N LYS A 104 12.62 -11.93 11.22
CA LYS A 104 13.06 -10.90 12.16
C LYS A 104 14.31 -10.20 11.63
N LYS A 105 14.38 -8.89 11.79
CA LYS A 105 15.52 -8.08 11.37
C LYS A 105 16.85 -8.59 11.95
N LYS A 106 16.87 -9.02 13.21
CA LYS A 106 18.07 -9.55 13.86
C LYS A 106 18.65 -10.75 13.12
N ASP A 107 17.80 -11.64 12.62
CA ASP A 107 18.21 -12.86 11.92
C ASP A 107 18.77 -12.50 10.53
N LEU A 108 18.14 -11.53 9.83
CA LEU A 108 18.64 -11.02 8.57
C LEU A 108 19.99 -10.30 8.71
N VAL A 109 20.19 -9.53 9.79
CA VAL A 109 21.48 -8.90 10.09
C VAL A 109 22.54 -9.93 10.39
N PHE A 110 22.20 -10.99 11.13
CA PHE A 110 23.12 -12.09 11.42
C PHE A 110 23.57 -12.77 10.12
N ILE A 111 22.63 -13.15 9.25
CA ILE A 111 22.93 -13.76 7.95
C ILE A 111 23.78 -12.81 7.10
N SER A 112 23.43 -11.51 7.02
CA SER A 112 24.18 -10.53 6.26
C SER A 112 25.64 -10.45 6.71
N LYS A 113 25.90 -10.45 8.01
CA LYS A 113 27.26 -10.42 8.54
C LYS A 113 28.01 -11.73 8.28
N LYS A 114 27.35 -12.89 8.40
CA LYS A 114 27.98 -14.21 8.20
C LYS A 114 28.30 -14.46 6.71
N VAL A 115 27.36 -14.15 5.81
CA VAL A 115 27.50 -14.44 4.37
C VAL A 115 28.30 -13.37 3.66
N PHE A 116 28.00 -12.09 3.93
CA PHE A 116 28.61 -10.97 3.18
C PHE A 116 29.73 -10.27 3.95
N ASN A 117 29.94 -10.62 5.23
CA ASN A 117 30.82 -9.90 6.17
C ASN A 117 30.57 -8.37 6.14
N PHE A 118 29.31 -7.97 5.88
CA PHE A 118 28.95 -6.61 5.61
C PHE A 118 27.52 -6.29 6.04
N PHE A 119 27.33 -5.14 6.65
CA PHE A 119 26.01 -4.61 7.02
C PHE A 119 26.05 -3.08 7.01
N VAL A 120 25.15 -2.44 6.26
CA VAL A 120 25.05 -0.97 6.20
C VAL A 120 24.21 -0.45 7.34
N LYS A 121 24.74 0.48 8.11
CA LYS A 121 23.98 1.28 9.07
C LYS A 121 23.69 2.64 8.42
N ASP A 122 22.42 2.88 8.06
CA ASP A 122 21.97 4.17 7.57
C ASP A 122 21.82 5.15 8.76
N PRO A 123 22.55 6.28 8.81
CA PRO A 123 22.46 7.26 9.89
C PRO A 123 21.06 7.83 10.08
N SER A 124 20.26 7.93 9.02
CA SER A 124 18.88 8.43 9.08
C SER A 124 17.96 7.56 9.93
N ASN A 125 18.35 6.33 10.26
CA ASN A 125 17.59 5.43 11.13
C ASN A 125 17.48 5.92 12.60
N ASN A 126 18.29 6.90 12.99
CA ASN A 126 18.28 7.48 14.33
C ASN A 126 17.65 8.89 14.38
N ASP A 127 17.31 9.48 13.23
CA ASP A 127 16.73 10.83 13.18
C ASP A 127 15.23 10.81 13.52
N GLU A 128 14.87 11.33 14.68
CA GLU A 128 13.48 11.38 15.19
C GLU A 128 12.55 12.31 14.39
N LYS A 129 13.08 13.13 13.49
CA LYS A 129 12.24 13.87 12.52
C LYS A 129 11.39 12.92 11.68
N PHE A 130 11.85 11.69 11.48
CA PHE A 130 11.13 10.68 10.73
C PHE A 130 10.13 9.90 11.59
N GLN A 131 8.87 9.87 11.17
CA GLN A 131 7.78 9.16 11.85
C GLN A 131 8.14 7.70 12.17
N ARG A 132 8.84 6.99 11.27
CA ARG A 132 9.24 5.60 11.49
C ARG A 132 10.18 5.43 12.68
N VAL A 133 11.10 6.38 12.91
CA VAL A 133 12.01 6.33 14.05
C VAL A 133 11.23 6.46 15.37
N ARG A 134 10.27 7.39 15.42
CA ARG A 134 9.38 7.54 16.58
C ARG A 134 8.55 6.27 16.85
N ILE A 135 8.03 5.64 15.78
CA ILE A 135 7.29 4.38 15.91
C ILE A 135 8.18 3.25 16.43
N ARG A 136 9.44 3.16 16.01
CA ARG A 136 10.39 2.16 16.56
C ARG A 136 10.62 2.37 18.06
N LYS A 137 10.74 3.62 18.51
CA LYS A 137 10.82 3.91 19.95
C LYS A 137 9.55 3.48 20.69
N LEU A 138 8.36 3.81 20.17
CA LEU A 138 7.09 3.36 20.71
C LEU A 138 7.02 1.83 20.80
N LEU A 139 7.36 1.13 19.72
CA LEU A 139 7.38 -0.34 19.69
C LEU A 139 8.37 -0.95 20.70
N LYS A 140 9.50 -0.28 20.95
CA LYS A 140 10.45 -0.70 21.98
C LYS A 140 9.85 -0.57 23.38
N GLY A 141 9.17 0.56 23.66
CA GLY A 141 8.42 0.73 24.92
C GLY A 141 7.37 -0.35 25.10
N LEU A 142 6.49 -0.52 24.12
CA LEU A 142 5.44 -1.55 24.18
C LEU A 142 5.98 -2.97 24.39
N LYS A 143 7.17 -3.30 23.88
CA LYS A 143 7.82 -4.59 24.16
C LYS A 143 8.23 -4.72 25.61
N ASN A 144 8.75 -3.65 26.21
CA ASN A 144 9.10 -3.62 27.64
C ASN A 144 7.84 -3.75 28.51
N ASP A 145 6.71 -3.21 28.03
CA ASP A 145 5.39 -3.28 28.68
C ASP A 145 4.64 -4.60 28.39
N GLY A 146 5.31 -5.61 27.79
CA GLY A 146 4.75 -6.95 27.60
C GLY A 146 4.15 -7.23 26.22
N LEU A 147 4.35 -6.37 25.20
CA LEU A 147 3.91 -6.68 23.84
C LEU A 147 4.64 -7.92 23.29
N ASP A 148 3.92 -9.05 23.24
CA ASP A 148 4.39 -10.27 22.61
C ASP A 148 4.30 -10.14 21.06
N GLN A 149 5.44 -10.24 20.41
CA GLN A 149 5.53 -10.12 18.96
C GLN A 149 4.78 -11.24 18.23
N LYS A 150 4.77 -12.48 18.75
CA LYS A 150 4.06 -13.61 18.13
C LYS A 150 2.55 -13.39 18.18
N LYS A 151 2.03 -12.97 19.36
CA LYS A 151 0.63 -12.61 19.52
C LYS A 151 0.24 -11.45 18.61
N PHE A 152 1.11 -10.45 18.45
CA PHE A 152 0.85 -9.32 17.58
C PHE A 152 0.81 -9.71 16.09
N VAL A 153 1.72 -10.59 15.62
CA VAL A 153 1.65 -11.17 14.27
C VAL A 153 0.32 -11.89 14.08
N LYS A 154 -0.08 -12.74 15.04
CA LYS A 154 -1.37 -13.45 14.98
C LYS A 154 -2.57 -12.51 14.88
N THR A 155 -2.54 -11.41 15.62
CA THR A 155 -3.59 -10.37 15.51
C THR A 155 -3.66 -9.79 14.08
N ILE A 156 -2.52 -9.46 13.48
CA ILE A 156 -2.48 -8.95 12.10
C ILE A 156 -2.99 -10.01 11.11
N GLU A 157 -2.65 -11.28 11.30
CA GLU A 157 -3.14 -12.38 10.47
C GLU A 157 -4.66 -12.55 10.58
N ASN A 158 -5.22 -12.48 11.79
CA ASN A 158 -6.67 -12.53 11.98
C ASN A 158 -7.37 -11.35 11.31
N LEU A 159 -6.81 -10.14 11.42
CA LEU A 159 -7.32 -8.97 10.72
C LEU A 159 -7.24 -9.13 9.18
N LYS A 160 -6.19 -9.79 8.65
CA LYS A 160 -6.11 -10.13 7.22
C LYS A 160 -7.24 -11.05 6.80
N LYS A 161 -7.51 -12.13 7.56
CA LYS A 161 -8.63 -13.05 7.29
C LYS A 161 -9.96 -12.32 7.28
N SER A 162 -10.22 -11.45 8.25
CA SER A 162 -11.42 -10.62 8.29
C SER A 162 -11.50 -9.68 7.08
N ASN A 163 -10.37 -9.10 6.66
CA ASN A 163 -10.31 -8.27 5.46
C ASN A 163 -10.63 -9.06 4.18
N ASP A 164 -10.25 -10.33 4.11
CA ASP A 164 -10.54 -11.17 2.94
C ASP A 164 -12.04 -11.46 2.81
N VAL A 165 -12.73 -11.63 3.93
CA VAL A 165 -14.21 -11.72 3.94
C VAL A 165 -14.84 -10.45 3.36
N VAL A 166 -14.40 -9.28 3.82
CA VAL A 166 -14.92 -8.01 3.27
C VAL A 166 -14.60 -7.88 1.78
N ASN A 167 -13.39 -8.24 1.36
CA ASN A 167 -12.99 -8.20 -0.06
C ASN A 167 -13.84 -9.14 -0.92
N TYR A 168 -14.23 -10.31 -0.41
CA TYR A 168 -15.15 -11.21 -1.08
C TYR A 168 -16.50 -10.55 -1.37
N TYR A 169 -17.09 -9.89 -0.36
CA TYR A 169 -18.35 -9.19 -0.54
C TYR A 169 -18.22 -7.95 -1.43
N VAL A 170 -17.11 -7.23 -1.39
CA VAL A 170 -16.80 -6.14 -2.32
C VAL A 170 -16.79 -6.63 -3.76
N LYS A 171 -16.11 -7.75 -4.01
CA LYS A 171 -16.07 -8.38 -5.32
C LYS A 171 -17.48 -8.79 -5.79
N LYS A 172 -18.25 -9.45 -4.93
CA LYS A 172 -19.65 -9.82 -5.21
C LYS A 172 -20.52 -8.60 -5.51
N ASN A 173 -20.37 -7.52 -4.76
CA ASN A 173 -21.12 -6.28 -4.99
C ASN A 173 -20.81 -5.69 -6.36
N LEU A 174 -19.52 -5.64 -6.73
CA LEU A 174 -19.10 -5.15 -8.05
C LEU A 174 -19.61 -6.05 -9.19
N GLU A 175 -19.51 -7.38 -9.04
CA GLU A 175 -19.95 -8.32 -10.06
C GLU A 175 -21.47 -8.30 -10.29
N ASN A 176 -22.25 -8.21 -9.21
CA ASN A 176 -23.71 -8.36 -9.28
C ASN A 176 -24.46 -7.03 -9.46
N ASN A 177 -23.85 -5.93 -9.03
CA ASN A 177 -24.54 -4.64 -8.89
C ASN A 177 -23.87 -3.50 -9.69
N SER A 178 -22.88 -3.82 -10.53
CA SER A 178 -22.30 -2.83 -11.45
C SER A 178 -22.16 -3.38 -12.85
N PHE A 179 -22.27 -2.50 -13.84
CA PHE A 179 -22.13 -2.81 -15.26
C PHE A 179 -21.28 -1.74 -15.96
N PHE A 180 -20.26 -2.16 -16.71
CA PHE A 180 -19.44 -1.24 -17.50
C PHE A 180 -19.87 -1.23 -18.97
N SER A 181 -20.37 -0.10 -19.44
CA SER A 181 -20.70 0.13 -20.84
C SER A 181 -19.45 0.56 -21.62
N HIS A 182 -18.91 -0.34 -22.43
CA HIS A 182 -17.75 -0.06 -23.28
C HIS A 182 -18.02 1.05 -24.30
N LYS A 183 -19.25 1.08 -24.86
CA LYS A 183 -19.68 2.08 -25.86
C LYS A 183 -19.68 3.50 -25.31
N LYS A 184 -20.24 3.67 -24.12
CA LYS A 184 -20.35 5.00 -23.44
C LYS A 184 -19.21 5.30 -22.48
N LYS A 185 -18.35 4.31 -22.20
CA LYS A 185 -17.29 4.38 -21.16
C LYS A 185 -17.81 4.77 -19.77
N HIS A 186 -19.03 4.37 -19.46
CA HIS A 186 -19.69 4.59 -18.17
C HIS A 186 -19.67 3.31 -17.33
N LEU A 187 -19.51 3.46 -16.02
CA LEU A 187 -19.78 2.43 -15.04
C LEU A 187 -21.14 2.75 -14.40
N ILE A 188 -22.07 1.83 -14.52
CA ILE A 188 -23.44 1.97 -13.99
C ILE A 188 -23.53 1.14 -12.71
N LEU A 189 -24.02 1.74 -11.63
CA LEU A 189 -24.24 1.11 -10.33
C LEU A 189 -25.76 1.09 -10.07
N ASN A 190 -26.31 -0.09 -9.80
CA ASN A 190 -27.75 -0.21 -9.51
C ASN A 190 -28.06 0.10 -8.04
N ASP A 191 -29.33 0.19 -7.69
CA ASP A 191 -29.80 0.49 -6.34
C ASP A 191 -29.29 -0.55 -5.29
N LYS A 192 -29.23 -1.84 -5.64
CA LYS A 192 -28.73 -2.91 -4.76
C LYS A 192 -27.26 -2.74 -4.39
N PHE A 193 -26.49 -2.01 -5.20
CA PHE A 193 -25.09 -1.68 -4.90
C PHE A 193 -24.95 -0.91 -3.58
N PHE A 194 -25.88 0.03 -3.33
CA PHE A 194 -25.87 0.90 -2.16
C PHE A 194 -26.61 0.31 -0.95
N LYS A 195 -27.32 -0.82 -1.12
CA LYS A 195 -28.02 -1.55 -0.04
C LYS A 195 -27.14 -2.58 0.69
N GLN A 196 -25.88 -2.68 0.34
CA GLN A 196 -24.90 -3.54 1.00
C GLN A 196 -24.40 -2.94 2.32
N PRO A 197 -23.76 -3.73 3.22
CA PRO A 197 -23.09 -3.20 4.40
C PRO A 197 -22.16 -2.04 4.05
N TYR A 198 -22.11 -1.02 4.90
CA TYR A 198 -21.42 0.26 4.61
C TYR A 198 -19.98 0.09 4.11
N GLU A 199 -19.17 -0.74 4.77
CA GLU A 199 -17.76 -0.97 4.38
C GLU A 199 -17.65 -1.61 2.98
N VAL A 200 -18.64 -2.44 2.60
CA VAL A 200 -18.71 -3.03 1.26
C VAL A 200 -19.02 -1.94 0.23
N VAL A 201 -20.02 -1.10 0.47
CA VAL A 201 -20.37 0.04 -0.40
C VAL A 201 -19.19 0.98 -0.54
N PHE A 202 -18.56 1.36 0.58
CA PHE A 202 -17.42 2.27 0.63
C PHE A 202 -16.25 1.76 -0.23
N ARG A 203 -15.89 0.49 -0.07
CA ARG A 203 -14.78 -0.09 -0.85
C ARG A 203 -15.15 -0.29 -2.31
N SER A 204 -16.33 -0.79 -2.59
CA SER A 204 -16.80 -1.00 -3.96
C SER A 204 -16.83 0.33 -4.73
N LEU A 205 -17.35 1.41 -4.13
CA LEU A 205 -17.36 2.73 -4.75
C LEU A 205 -15.94 3.30 -4.94
N SER A 206 -15.06 3.12 -3.93
CA SER A 206 -13.65 3.51 -4.07
C SER A 206 -12.95 2.79 -5.23
N ASP A 207 -13.19 1.49 -5.36
CA ASP A 207 -12.58 0.67 -6.42
C ASP A 207 -13.20 1.02 -7.79
N SER A 208 -14.50 1.32 -7.88
CA SER A 208 -15.20 1.84 -9.06
C SER A 208 -14.62 3.16 -9.56
N LEU A 209 -14.43 4.13 -8.64
CA LEU A 209 -13.82 5.41 -8.98
C LEU A 209 -12.38 5.25 -9.47
N ASN A 210 -11.59 4.37 -8.87
CA ASN A 210 -10.23 4.09 -9.32
C ASN A 210 -10.21 3.40 -10.69
N PHE A 211 -11.15 2.49 -10.96
CA PHE A 211 -11.29 1.81 -12.23
C PHE A 211 -11.57 2.80 -13.37
N VAL A 212 -12.55 3.70 -13.17
CA VAL A 212 -12.94 4.69 -14.19
C VAL A 212 -11.86 5.76 -14.37
N SER A 213 -11.33 6.33 -13.27
CA SER A 213 -10.35 7.44 -13.33
C SER A 213 -8.96 6.99 -13.73
N LYS A 214 -8.63 5.70 -13.64
CA LYS A 214 -7.28 5.13 -13.85
C LYS A 214 -6.18 5.81 -13.01
N LYS A 215 -6.56 6.51 -11.92
CA LYS A 215 -5.60 7.21 -11.05
C LYS A 215 -4.78 6.24 -10.22
N TYR A 216 -3.54 6.63 -9.95
CA TYR A 216 -2.62 5.85 -9.11
C TYR A 216 -3.04 5.84 -7.64
N TYR A 217 -3.54 6.96 -7.14
CA TYR A 217 -3.98 7.09 -5.75
C TYR A 217 -5.50 7.13 -5.67
N SER A 218 -6.03 6.30 -4.77
CA SER A 218 -7.45 6.30 -4.44
C SER A 218 -7.89 7.65 -3.87
N VAL A 219 -9.15 7.96 -4.05
CA VAL A 219 -9.81 9.11 -3.44
C VAL A 219 -9.72 9.00 -1.91
N ARG A 220 -9.59 10.12 -1.20
CA ARG A 220 -9.55 10.15 0.27
C ARG A 220 -10.86 9.65 0.86
N GLY A 221 -10.80 8.79 1.90
CA GLY A 221 -11.97 8.17 2.52
C GLY A 221 -13.06 9.17 2.89
N LYS A 222 -12.75 10.27 3.58
CA LYS A 222 -13.72 11.33 3.93
C LYS A 222 -14.53 11.86 2.74
N LYS A 223 -13.95 11.87 1.52
CA LYS A 223 -14.68 12.31 0.32
C LYS A 223 -15.60 11.22 -0.20
N ILE A 224 -15.21 9.95 -0.05
CA ILE A 224 -16.07 8.80 -0.39
C ILE A 224 -17.25 8.74 0.58
N ASP A 225 -17.00 8.90 1.88
CA ASP A 225 -18.05 8.97 2.91
C ASP A 225 -19.08 10.07 2.60
N LYS A 226 -18.59 11.25 2.20
CA LYS A 226 -19.45 12.38 1.83
C LYS A 226 -20.33 12.03 0.62
N ILE A 227 -19.74 11.51 -0.45
CA ILE A 227 -20.49 11.22 -1.68
C ILE A 227 -21.50 10.08 -1.49
N ILE A 228 -21.20 9.05 -0.70
CA ILE A 228 -22.16 7.99 -0.37
C ILE A 228 -23.40 8.59 0.30
N LYS A 229 -23.20 9.47 1.30
CA LYS A 229 -24.31 10.15 1.99
C LYS A 229 -25.09 11.08 1.05
N GLU A 230 -24.45 11.71 0.08
CA GLU A 230 -25.10 12.56 -0.91
C GLU A 230 -25.96 11.74 -1.89
N ILE A 231 -25.43 10.63 -2.42
CA ILE A 231 -26.15 9.74 -3.37
C ILE A 231 -27.46 9.20 -2.75
N GLN A 232 -27.46 8.97 -1.42
CA GLN A 232 -28.64 8.46 -0.71
C GLN A 232 -29.77 9.50 -0.58
N LYS A 233 -29.50 10.80 -0.80
CA LYS A 233 -30.53 11.84 -0.77
C LYS A 233 -31.35 11.80 -2.05
N SER A 234 -32.64 12.09 -1.93
CA SER A 234 -33.55 12.24 -3.09
C SER A 234 -33.16 13.41 -4.00
N SER A 235 -32.61 14.49 -3.41
CA SER A 235 -32.17 15.69 -4.11
C SER A 235 -30.84 15.56 -4.86
N PHE A 236 -30.14 14.43 -4.74
CA PHE A 236 -28.87 14.24 -5.43
C PHE A 236 -29.09 14.04 -6.94
N SER A 237 -28.48 14.88 -7.76
CA SER A 237 -28.47 14.75 -9.22
C SER A 237 -27.09 14.39 -9.75
N LYS A 238 -26.07 15.22 -9.48
CA LYS A 238 -24.72 15.01 -9.96
C LYS A 238 -23.65 15.62 -9.06
N SER A 239 -22.45 15.04 -9.10
CA SER A 239 -21.24 15.54 -8.42
C SER A 239 -19.99 15.07 -9.11
N THR A 240 -18.83 15.69 -8.81
CA THR A 240 -17.53 15.26 -9.34
C THR A 240 -16.64 14.76 -8.21
N LEU A 241 -16.06 13.57 -8.38
CA LEU A 241 -15.12 13.02 -7.43
C LEU A 241 -14.04 12.18 -8.12
N GLY A 242 -12.79 12.41 -7.78
CA GLY A 242 -11.68 11.62 -8.29
C GLY A 242 -11.46 11.73 -9.80
N SER A 243 -11.90 12.79 -10.46
CA SER A 243 -11.99 12.99 -11.92
C SER A 243 -13.03 12.12 -12.61
N CYS A 244 -14.00 11.61 -11.85
CA CYS A 244 -15.20 10.99 -12.39
C CYS A 244 -16.37 11.96 -12.18
N LEU A 245 -17.25 12.05 -13.15
CA LEU A 245 -18.59 12.59 -12.99
C LEU A 245 -19.46 11.47 -12.43
N ILE A 246 -20.19 11.76 -11.36
CA ILE A 246 -21.13 10.85 -10.72
C ILE A 246 -22.51 11.48 -10.91
N GLU A 247 -23.40 10.77 -11.55
CA GLU A 247 -24.74 11.24 -11.88
C GLU A 247 -25.76 10.18 -11.47
N LYS A 248 -26.86 10.60 -10.89
CA LYS A 248 -27.99 9.72 -10.54
C LYS A 248 -29.08 9.87 -11.58
N VAL A 249 -29.42 8.76 -12.23
CA VAL A 249 -30.51 8.70 -13.21
C VAL A 249 -31.46 7.62 -12.76
N ASN A 250 -32.67 7.99 -12.38
CA ASN A 250 -33.66 7.06 -11.78
C ASN A 250 -33.07 6.35 -10.55
N GLN A 251 -33.01 5.01 -10.59
CA GLN A 251 -32.47 4.15 -9.52
C GLN A 251 -31.00 3.75 -9.73
N THR A 252 -30.28 4.37 -10.67
CA THR A 252 -28.89 4.06 -10.98
C THR A 252 -27.96 5.26 -10.77
N VAL A 253 -26.70 4.98 -10.54
CA VAL A 253 -25.62 5.96 -10.41
C VAL A 253 -24.49 5.63 -11.38
#